data_48fc64ae2037808fab5250b6ab5e0845
#
_entry.id   48fc64ae2037808fab5250b6ab5e0845
#
_cell.length_a   1.000
_cell.length_b   1.000
_cell.length_c   1.000
_cell.angle_alpha   90.00
_cell.angle_beta   90.00
_cell.angle_gamma   90.00
#
_symmetry.space_group_name_H-M   'P 1'
#
loop_
_entity.id
_entity.type
_entity.pdbx_description
1 polymer ?
#
loop_
_entity_poly.entity_id
_entity_poly.type
_entity_poly.pdbx_seq_one_letter_code
_entity_poly.pdbx_strand_id
1 'polypeptide(L)'
;MQVHNQITAPARSAKVLEFPRMAQPTSSLLVPREHGSWGLWLLPLISGAVVGYVFGTHAALAPVLWFGLAAGSAFLIYQPLETLLGLSLIKTRSQGQQRTALIWIILLTIAAVCSVLELLHLQRFLVLLIAVVASGCFGVRSLLGRSRRVRVLKQLIGALGLSSTAAGAYYAATGRMDRTALTIWLASWLFA
;
A
#
# COMPACT_ATOMS: atom_id res chain seq x y z
N MET A 1 -63.58 -13.97 -41.69
CA MET A 1 -62.52 -13.27 -42.34
C MET A 1 -62.19 -12.04 -41.44
N GLN A 2 -61.30 -12.22 -40.44
CA GLN A 2 -60.95 -11.15 -39.48
C GLN A 2 -59.50 -10.69 -39.81
N VAL A 3 -59.39 -9.46 -40.24
CA VAL A 3 -58.13 -8.79 -40.53
C VAL A 3 -57.59 -8.25 -39.22
N HIS A 4 -56.48 -8.84 -38.73
CA HIS A 4 -55.78 -8.41 -37.52
C HIS A 4 -54.80 -7.30 -37.90
N ASN A 5 -55.19 -6.05 -37.61
CA ASN A 5 -54.34 -4.87 -37.76
C ASN A 5 -53.32 -4.82 -36.61
N GLN A 6 -52.08 -5.27 -36.88
CA GLN A 6 -50.97 -5.07 -35.94
C GLN A 6 -50.44 -3.63 -36.12
N ILE A 7 -50.78 -2.80 -35.14
CA ILE A 7 -50.19 -1.46 -34.99
C ILE A 7 -48.79 -1.64 -34.37
N THR A 8 -47.76 -1.63 -35.22
CA THR A 8 -46.37 -1.60 -34.79
C THR A 8 -46.05 -0.18 -34.29
N ALA A 9 -46.01 -0.01 -32.97
CA ALA A 9 -45.53 1.21 -32.36
C ALA A 9 -44.03 1.43 -32.69
N PRO A 10 -43.62 2.63 -33.12
CA PRO A 10 -42.21 2.91 -33.40
C PRO A 10 -41.42 2.85 -32.08
N ALA A 11 -40.41 1.97 -32.03
CA ALA A 11 -39.47 1.88 -30.94
C ALA A 11 -38.76 3.27 -30.78
N ARG A 12 -39.15 4.05 -29.79
CA ARG A 12 -38.43 5.24 -29.39
C ARG A 12 -37.04 4.80 -28.95
N SER A 13 -36.05 4.98 -29.84
CA SER A 13 -34.64 4.91 -29.51
C SER A 13 -34.37 5.94 -28.40
N ALA A 14 -34.33 5.46 -27.16
CA ALA A 14 -33.90 6.26 -26.03
C ALA A 14 -32.42 6.63 -26.29
N LYS A 15 -32.19 7.85 -26.73
CA LYS A 15 -30.85 8.46 -26.77
C LYS A 15 -30.32 8.38 -25.34
N VAL A 16 -29.49 7.39 -25.06
CA VAL A 16 -28.72 7.33 -23.82
C VAL A 16 -27.86 8.60 -23.81
N LEU A 17 -28.25 9.56 -22.96
CA LEU A 17 -27.41 10.73 -22.70
C LEU A 17 -26.09 10.22 -22.14
N GLU A 18 -25.08 10.09 -23.00
CA GLU A 18 -23.71 9.89 -22.57
C GLU A 18 -23.25 11.15 -21.82
N PHE A 19 -23.43 11.15 -20.52
CA PHE A 19 -22.79 12.16 -19.69
C PHE A 19 -21.28 12.09 -19.92
N PRO A 20 -20.62 13.20 -20.27
CA PRO A 20 -19.18 13.23 -20.42
C PRO A 20 -18.56 12.71 -19.12
N ARG A 21 -17.87 11.57 -19.18
CA ARG A 21 -17.13 11.04 -18.03
C ARG A 21 -16.13 12.10 -17.62
N MET A 22 -16.43 12.82 -16.54
CA MET A 22 -15.48 13.76 -15.97
C MET A 22 -14.16 13.03 -15.76
N ALA A 23 -13.09 13.58 -16.34
CA ALA A 23 -11.74 13.07 -16.14
C ALA A 23 -11.48 13.02 -14.64
N GLN A 24 -11.27 11.83 -14.10
CA GLN A 24 -11.00 11.68 -12.67
C GLN A 24 -9.74 12.47 -12.32
N PRO A 25 -9.75 13.26 -11.23
CA PRO A 25 -8.59 14.05 -10.84
C PRO A 25 -7.38 13.15 -10.60
N THR A 26 -6.22 13.56 -11.08
CA THR A 26 -4.95 12.82 -11.00
C THR A 26 -4.54 12.49 -9.56
N SER A 27 -5.03 13.23 -8.58
CA SER A 27 -4.83 12.98 -7.14
C SER A 27 -5.39 11.63 -6.67
N SER A 28 -6.41 11.10 -7.35
CA SER A 28 -6.99 9.79 -7.00
C SER A 28 -6.10 8.58 -7.34
N LEU A 29 -5.04 8.79 -8.11
CA LEU A 29 -4.07 7.74 -8.47
C LEU A 29 -2.95 7.59 -7.43
N LEU A 30 -2.74 8.59 -6.60
CA LEU A 30 -1.57 8.69 -5.72
C LEU A 30 -1.87 8.32 -4.28
N VAL A 31 -3.11 8.52 -3.85
CA VAL A 31 -3.49 8.32 -2.45
C VAL A 31 -4.38 7.08 -2.35
N PRO A 32 -4.02 6.08 -1.53
CA PRO A 32 -4.90 4.97 -1.23
C PRO A 32 -6.24 5.49 -0.71
N ARG A 33 -7.33 5.16 -1.41
CA ARG A 33 -8.69 5.60 -1.04
C ARG A 33 -9.20 4.92 0.23
N GLU A 34 -8.57 3.84 0.63
CA GLU A 34 -8.93 3.10 1.83
C GLU A 34 -8.35 3.80 3.05
N HIS A 35 -9.16 4.59 3.73
CA HIS A 35 -8.77 5.30 4.96
C HIS A 35 -8.18 4.36 6.03
N GLY A 36 -8.58 3.08 6.05
CA GLY A 36 -8.03 2.06 6.95
C GLY A 36 -6.57 1.70 6.70
N SER A 37 -6.10 1.75 5.45
CA SER A 37 -4.73 1.35 5.12
C SER A 37 -3.65 2.28 5.71
N TRP A 38 -3.97 3.55 5.89
CA TRP A 38 -3.10 4.52 6.57
C TRP A 38 -2.91 4.19 8.05
N GLY A 39 -4.01 3.81 8.73
CA GLY A 39 -3.95 3.38 10.13
C GLY A 39 -3.10 2.12 10.29
N LEU A 40 -3.28 1.14 9.41
CA LEU A 40 -2.53 -0.12 9.43
C LEU A 40 -1.02 0.04 9.20
N TRP A 41 -0.59 1.13 8.58
CA TRP A 41 0.83 1.42 8.37
C TRP A 41 1.39 2.38 9.43
N LEU A 42 0.70 3.51 9.70
CA LEU A 42 1.19 4.57 10.59
C LEU A 42 1.17 4.16 12.06
N LEU A 43 0.08 3.53 12.53
CA LEU A 43 -0.03 3.16 13.95
C LEU A 43 1.07 2.17 14.38
N PRO A 44 1.35 1.08 13.64
CA PRO A 44 2.47 0.21 13.96
C PRO A 44 3.82 0.92 13.92
N LEU A 45 4.05 1.78 12.93
CA LEU A 45 5.29 2.54 12.80
C LEU A 45 5.51 3.45 14.02
N ILE A 46 4.49 4.22 14.41
CA ILE A 46 4.55 5.11 15.56
C ILE A 46 4.71 4.31 16.85
N SER A 47 3.94 3.22 17.03
CA SER A 47 4.03 2.37 18.23
C SER A 47 5.43 1.79 18.39
N GLY A 48 6.01 1.25 17.33
CA GLY A 48 7.38 0.72 17.33
C GLY A 48 8.42 1.78 17.64
N ALA A 49 8.29 2.97 17.06
CA ALA A 49 9.17 4.11 17.33
C ALA A 49 9.08 4.56 18.79
N VAL A 50 7.86 4.74 19.31
CA VAL A 50 7.64 5.18 20.70
C VAL A 50 8.21 4.18 21.69
N VAL A 51 7.90 2.88 21.53
CA VAL A 51 8.43 1.84 22.40
C VAL A 51 9.96 1.77 22.30
N GLY A 52 10.52 1.87 21.09
CA GLY A 52 11.95 1.92 20.88
C GLY A 52 12.60 3.13 21.58
N TYR A 53 11.92 4.26 21.58
CA TYR A 53 12.41 5.47 22.23
C TYR A 53 12.30 5.42 23.76
N VAL A 54 11.21 4.86 24.30
CA VAL A 54 10.97 4.76 25.74
C VAL A 54 11.83 3.70 26.42
N PHE A 55 12.00 2.55 25.76
CA PHE A 55 12.70 1.40 26.34
C PHE A 55 14.14 1.23 25.81
N GLY A 56 14.52 1.96 24.78
CA GLY A 56 15.89 1.92 24.22
C GLY A 56 16.87 2.77 25.02
N THR A 57 17.99 2.19 25.41
CA THR A 57 19.05 2.91 26.16
C THR A 57 19.78 3.99 25.34
N HIS A 58 19.75 3.88 24.00
CA HIS A 58 20.39 4.79 23.06
C HIS A 58 19.52 5.00 21.83
N ALA A 59 18.26 5.42 22.04
CA ALA A 59 17.33 5.61 20.94
C ALA A 59 17.74 6.81 20.06
N ALA A 60 17.83 6.57 18.75
CA ALA A 60 18.16 7.60 17.78
C ALA A 60 16.94 7.90 16.89
N LEU A 61 16.59 9.17 16.74
CA LEU A 61 15.45 9.60 15.92
C LEU A 61 15.75 9.51 14.42
N ALA A 62 16.97 9.82 14.00
CA ALA A 62 17.34 9.84 12.59
C ALA A 62 17.09 8.50 11.86
N PRO A 63 17.50 7.32 12.39
CA PRO A 63 17.18 6.05 11.75
C PRO A 63 15.69 5.75 11.65
N VAL A 64 14.88 6.21 12.63
CA VAL A 64 13.41 6.05 12.61
C VAL A 64 12.80 6.88 11.48
N LEU A 65 13.26 8.11 11.27
CA LEU A 65 12.80 8.96 10.19
C LEU A 65 13.15 8.37 8.81
N TRP A 66 14.38 7.87 8.64
CA TRP A 66 14.80 7.21 7.41
C TRP A 66 14.00 5.91 7.17
N PHE A 67 13.76 5.13 8.23
CA PHE A 67 12.92 3.95 8.12
C PHE A 67 11.47 4.29 7.75
N GLY A 68 10.90 5.32 8.38
CA GLY A 68 9.56 5.82 8.05
C GLY A 68 9.45 6.29 6.60
N LEU A 69 10.47 7.00 6.09
CA LEU A 69 10.53 7.45 4.71
C LEU A 69 10.64 6.26 3.73
N ALA A 70 11.47 5.26 4.03
CA ALA A 70 11.60 4.05 3.22
C ALA A 70 10.29 3.26 3.17
N ALA A 71 9.69 2.99 4.33
CA ALA A 71 8.43 2.24 4.45
C ALA A 71 7.25 3.00 3.82
N GLY A 72 7.18 4.32 4.01
CA GLY A 72 6.16 5.18 3.40
C GLY A 72 6.27 5.23 1.88
N SER A 73 7.49 5.36 1.36
CA SER A 73 7.74 5.31 -0.08
C SER A 73 7.31 3.96 -0.67
N ALA A 74 7.68 2.84 -0.03
CA ALA A 74 7.28 1.51 -0.46
C ALA A 74 5.75 1.32 -0.44
N PHE A 75 5.07 1.83 0.60
CA PHE A 75 3.61 1.81 0.70
C PHE A 75 2.94 2.62 -0.43
N LEU A 76 3.44 3.81 -0.73
CA LEU A 76 2.89 4.68 -1.76
C LEU A 76 3.16 4.17 -3.18
N ILE A 77 4.28 3.48 -3.43
CA ILE A 77 4.62 2.88 -4.74
C ILE A 77 3.58 1.82 -5.13
N TYR A 78 2.99 1.12 -4.17
CA TYR A 78 2.09 0.00 -4.44
C TYR A 78 0.92 0.37 -5.37
N GLN A 79 0.26 1.51 -5.14
CA GLN A 79 -0.90 1.94 -5.94
C GLN A 79 -0.57 2.28 -7.40
N PRO A 80 0.42 3.14 -7.70
CA PRO A 80 0.78 3.41 -9.08
C PRO A 80 1.33 2.16 -9.80
N LEU A 81 1.99 1.24 -9.05
CA LEU A 81 2.47 -0.03 -9.60
C LEU A 81 1.31 -0.94 -10.02
N GLU A 82 0.29 -1.14 -9.17
CA GLU A 82 -0.93 -1.88 -9.53
C GLU A 82 -1.60 -1.29 -10.77
N THR A 83 -1.59 0.03 -10.87
CA THR A 83 -2.18 0.75 -12.01
C THR A 83 -1.41 0.48 -13.31
N LEU A 84 -0.08 0.49 -13.27
CA LEU A 84 0.76 0.20 -14.43
C LEU A 84 0.69 -1.27 -14.87
N LEU A 85 0.67 -2.20 -13.92
CA LEU A 85 0.57 -3.63 -14.19
C LEU A 85 -0.81 -4.06 -14.71
N GLY A 86 -1.79 -3.16 -14.76
CA GLY A 86 -3.14 -3.48 -15.23
C GLY A 86 -3.95 -4.32 -14.25
N LEU A 87 -3.48 -4.50 -13.01
CA LEU A 87 -4.15 -5.25 -11.95
C LEU A 87 -5.28 -4.45 -11.30
N SER A 88 -5.27 -3.12 -11.50
CA SER A 88 -6.31 -2.21 -11.03
C SER A 88 -7.61 -2.39 -11.82
N LEU A 89 -8.75 -2.36 -11.12
CA LEU A 89 -10.10 -2.38 -11.73
C LEU A 89 -10.41 -1.11 -12.54
N ILE A 90 -9.58 -0.09 -12.47
CA ILE A 90 -9.76 1.19 -13.16
C ILE A 90 -9.15 1.11 -14.56
N LYS A 91 -9.99 0.80 -15.54
CA LYS A 91 -9.60 0.58 -16.96
C LYS A 91 -9.32 1.84 -17.77
N THR A 92 -9.44 3.04 -17.23
CA THR A 92 -9.29 4.28 -17.99
C THR A 92 -7.89 4.85 -17.88
N ARG A 93 -7.08 4.60 -18.89
CA ARG A 93 -5.72 5.16 -19.00
C ARG A 93 -5.66 6.23 -20.07
N SER A 94 -5.62 7.49 -19.66
CA SER A 94 -5.04 8.52 -20.52
C SER A 94 -3.50 8.40 -20.47
N GLN A 95 -2.82 8.69 -21.58
CA GLN A 95 -1.34 8.69 -21.64
C GLN A 95 -0.72 9.60 -20.55
N GLY A 96 -1.39 10.72 -20.22
CA GLY A 96 -0.96 11.61 -19.14
C GLY A 96 -0.92 10.95 -17.77
N GLN A 97 -1.90 10.10 -17.45
CA GLN A 97 -1.95 9.38 -16.16
C GLN A 97 -0.81 8.37 -16.01
N GLN A 98 -0.43 7.68 -17.10
CA GLN A 98 0.70 6.75 -17.09
C GLN A 98 2.02 7.48 -16.84
N ARG A 99 2.23 8.63 -17.46
CA ARG A 99 3.43 9.46 -17.30
C ARG A 99 3.56 9.94 -15.86
N THR A 100 2.46 10.42 -15.26
CA THR A 100 2.44 10.85 -13.86
C THR A 100 2.73 9.69 -12.92
N ALA A 101 2.12 8.52 -13.12
CA ALA A 101 2.38 7.33 -12.31
C ALA A 101 3.86 6.89 -12.39
N LEU A 102 4.46 6.91 -13.57
CA LEU A 102 5.88 6.60 -13.76
C LEU A 102 6.80 7.58 -13.00
N ILE A 103 6.54 8.89 -13.10
CA ILE A 103 7.32 9.90 -12.38
C ILE A 103 7.26 9.65 -10.88
N TRP A 104 6.06 9.38 -10.33
CA TRP A 104 5.90 9.08 -8.90
C TRP A 104 6.63 7.80 -8.47
N ILE A 105 6.56 6.73 -9.27
CA ILE A 105 7.31 5.50 -8.98
C ILE A 105 8.80 5.79 -8.94
N ILE A 106 9.33 6.54 -9.89
CA ILE A 106 10.77 6.88 -9.92
C ILE A 106 11.15 7.69 -8.68
N LEU A 107 10.41 8.76 -8.35
CA LEU A 107 10.69 9.60 -7.19
C LEU A 107 10.64 8.82 -5.88
N LEU A 108 9.59 8.01 -5.68
CA LEU A 108 9.42 7.19 -4.49
C LEU A 108 10.47 6.09 -4.40
N THR A 109 10.88 5.50 -5.54
CA THR A 109 11.97 4.51 -5.57
C THR A 109 13.29 5.15 -5.17
N ILE A 110 13.60 6.33 -5.70
CA ILE A 110 14.81 7.08 -5.31
C ILE A 110 14.77 7.38 -3.80
N ALA A 111 13.65 7.88 -3.28
CA ALA A 111 13.50 8.17 -1.86
C ALA A 111 13.68 6.90 -1.00
N ALA A 112 13.10 5.77 -1.41
CA ALA A 112 13.25 4.50 -0.71
C ALA A 112 14.72 4.02 -0.72
N VAL A 113 15.38 4.07 -1.87
CA VAL A 113 16.78 3.64 -2.02
C VAL A 113 17.70 4.51 -1.19
N CYS A 114 17.59 5.84 -1.28
CA CYS A 114 18.38 6.76 -0.47
C CYS A 114 18.18 6.50 1.03
N SER A 115 16.93 6.30 1.47
CA SER A 115 16.64 6.01 2.88
C SER A 115 17.23 4.68 3.34
N VAL A 116 17.18 3.65 2.50
CA VAL A 116 17.80 2.35 2.81
C VAL A 116 19.32 2.47 2.88
N LEU A 117 19.95 3.21 1.97
CA LEU A 117 21.40 3.43 1.98
C LEU A 117 21.84 4.16 3.26
N GLU A 118 21.08 5.18 3.70
CA GLU A 118 21.34 5.85 4.98
C GLU A 118 21.18 4.90 6.17
N LEU A 119 20.16 4.05 6.17
CA LEU A 119 19.99 3.06 7.23
C LEU A 119 21.13 2.04 7.27
N LEU A 120 21.66 1.63 6.11
CA LEU A 120 22.83 0.76 6.02
C LEU A 120 24.10 1.49 6.52
N HIS A 121 24.27 2.75 6.17
CA HIS A 121 25.34 3.60 6.70
C HIS A 121 25.28 3.72 8.23
N LEU A 122 24.08 3.81 8.79
CA LEU A 122 23.81 3.80 10.23
C LEU A 122 23.88 2.41 10.87
N GLN A 123 24.42 1.39 10.16
CA GLN A 123 24.58 0.00 10.63
C GLN A 123 23.25 -0.70 10.95
N ARG A 124 22.16 -0.34 10.28
CA ARG A 124 20.81 -0.91 10.46
C ARG A 124 20.49 -2.00 9.41
N PHE A 125 21.34 -3.01 9.29
CA PHE A 125 21.25 -4.04 8.21
C PHE A 125 19.98 -4.89 8.23
N LEU A 126 19.39 -5.15 9.41
CA LEU A 126 18.17 -5.96 9.51
C LEU A 126 16.93 -5.30 8.90
N VAL A 127 17.01 -4.02 8.56
CA VAL A 127 15.97 -3.33 7.76
C VAL A 127 15.73 -4.06 6.43
N LEU A 128 16.78 -4.63 5.81
CA LEU A 128 16.64 -5.41 4.58
C LEU A 128 15.80 -6.66 4.80
N LEU A 129 15.99 -7.37 5.93
CA LEU A 129 15.18 -8.54 6.27
C LEU A 129 13.71 -8.16 6.44
N ILE A 130 13.43 -7.04 7.13
CA ILE A 130 12.06 -6.53 7.31
C ILE A 130 11.44 -6.17 5.96
N ALA A 131 12.20 -5.53 5.07
CA ALA A 131 11.76 -5.22 3.72
C ALA A 131 11.44 -6.49 2.90
N VAL A 132 12.25 -7.54 3.03
CA VAL A 132 12.02 -8.85 2.38
C VAL A 132 10.74 -9.49 2.92
N VAL A 133 10.54 -9.50 4.24
CA VAL A 133 9.31 -10.05 4.87
C VAL A 133 8.08 -9.29 4.39
N ALA A 134 8.09 -7.96 4.45
CA ALA A 134 6.99 -7.13 3.99
C ALA A 134 6.69 -7.35 2.50
N SER A 135 7.71 -7.31 1.65
CA SER A 135 7.58 -7.53 0.20
C SER A 135 7.09 -8.95 -0.10
N GLY A 136 7.56 -9.95 0.65
CA GLY A 136 7.10 -11.33 0.55
C GLY A 136 5.62 -11.48 0.88
N CYS A 137 5.14 -10.83 1.93
CA CYS A 137 3.72 -10.79 2.28
C CYS A 137 2.87 -10.18 1.14
N PHE A 138 3.32 -9.07 0.55
CA PHE A 138 2.64 -8.46 -0.59
C PHE A 138 2.70 -9.33 -1.85
N GLY A 139 3.83 -9.99 -2.11
CA GLY A 139 3.99 -10.95 -3.21
C GLY A 139 3.01 -12.12 -3.08
N VAL A 140 2.96 -12.76 -1.91
CA VAL A 140 2.01 -13.85 -1.63
C VAL A 140 0.58 -13.37 -1.77
N ARG A 141 0.24 -12.18 -1.23
CA ARG A 141 -1.08 -11.58 -1.40
C ARG A 141 -1.48 -11.41 -2.87
N SER A 142 -0.55 -11.02 -3.74
CA SER A 142 -0.85 -10.82 -5.17
C SER A 142 -1.03 -12.13 -5.93
N LEU A 143 -0.31 -13.19 -5.55
CA LEU A 143 -0.40 -14.52 -6.16
C LEU A 143 -1.67 -15.28 -5.77
N LEU A 144 -2.26 -14.98 -4.61
CA LEU A 144 -3.48 -15.63 -4.15
C LEU A 144 -4.68 -15.27 -5.04
N GLY A 145 -5.44 -16.27 -5.47
CA GLY A 145 -6.60 -16.14 -6.37
C GLY A 145 -7.74 -15.25 -5.84
N ARG A 146 -8.78 -15.01 -6.64
CA ARG A 146 -9.91 -14.09 -6.34
C ARG A 146 -11.07 -14.71 -5.55
N SER A 147 -10.96 -15.93 -5.02
CA SER A 147 -12.04 -16.58 -4.30
C SER A 147 -12.40 -15.90 -2.96
N ARG A 148 -13.64 -16.04 -2.50
CA ARG A 148 -14.11 -15.44 -1.24
C ARG A 148 -13.30 -15.92 -0.02
N ARG A 149 -12.97 -17.23 0.03
CA ARG A 149 -12.20 -17.84 1.13
C ARG A 149 -10.78 -17.26 1.22
N VAL A 150 -10.19 -16.96 0.07
CA VAL A 150 -8.84 -16.40 -0.04
C VAL A 150 -8.81 -14.91 0.32
N ARG A 151 -9.95 -14.21 0.31
CA ARG A 151 -10.01 -12.78 0.64
C ARG A 151 -9.55 -12.49 2.06
N VAL A 152 -10.03 -13.25 3.05
CA VAL A 152 -9.64 -13.09 4.46
C VAL A 152 -8.14 -13.36 4.63
N LEU A 153 -7.65 -14.44 4.01
CA LEU A 153 -6.21 -14.76 4.06
C LEU A 153 -5.35 -13.64 3.46
N LYS A 154 -5.78 -13.05 2.35
CA LYS A 154 -5.11 -11.88 1.74
C LYS A 154 -5.05 -10.68 2.68
N GLN A 155 -6.13 -10.40 3.40
CA GLN A 155 -6.18 -9.31 4.37
C GLN A 155 -5.23 -9.58 5.53
N LEU A 156 -5.25 -10.79 6.09
CA LEU A 156 -4.35 -11.18 7.18
C LEU A 156 -2.87 -11.10 6.79
N ILE A 157 -2.52 -11.61 5.61
CA ILE A 157 -1.13 -11.54 5.10
C ILE A 157 -0.74 -10.08 4.82
N GLY A 158 -1.63 -9.28 4.24
CA GLY A 158 -1.38 -7.86 4.01
C GLY A 158 -1.19 -7.08 5.31
N ALA A 159 -2.03 -7.34 6.31
CA ALA A 159 -1.91 -6.77 7.65
C ALA A 159 -0.60 -7.18 8.34
N LEU A 160 -0.19 -8.47 8.20
CA LEU A 160 1.09 -8.97 8.73
C LEU A 160 2.28 -8.23 8.12
N GLY A 161 2.25 -7.98 6.82
CA GLY A 161 3.30 -7.22 6.13
C GLY A 161 3.34 -5.76 6.57
N LEU A 162 2.17 -5.10 6.69
CA LEU A 162 2.10 -3.70 7.13
C LEU A 162 2.49 -3.53 8.60
N SER A 163 2.06 -4.43 9.47
CA SER A 163 2.39 -4.38 10.91
C SER A 163 3.88 -4.64 11.18
N SER A 164 4.64 -5.24 10.24
CA SER A 164 6.09 -5.40 10.38
C SER A 164 6.83 -4.07 10.50
N THR A 165 6.20 -2.95 10.12
CA THR A 165 6.73 -1.59 10.33
C THR A 165 6.92 -1.27 11.82
N ALA A 166 6.15 -1.90 12.73
CA ALA A 166 6.36 -1.75 14.18
C ALA A 166 7.72 -2.29 14.62
N ALA A 167 8.04 -3.53 14.22
CA ALA A 167 9.34 -4.12 14.53
C ALA A 167 10.49 -3.35 13.85
N GLY A 168 10.24 -2.88 12.62
CA GLY A 168 11.22 -2.10 11.86
C GLY A 168 11.53 -0.75 12.51
N ALA A 169 10.50 -0.03 12.97
CA ALA A 169 10.67 1.24 13.65
C ALA A 169 11.36 1.08 15.01
N TYR A 170 10.99 0.04 15.77
CA TYR A 170 11.67 -0.31 17.02
C TYR A 170 13.16 -0.62 16.77
N TYR A 171 13.46 -1.47 15.77
CA TYR A 171 14.82 -1.79 15.39
C TYR A 171 15.59 -0.56 14.90
N ALA A 172 14.99 0.29 14.10
CA ALA A 172 15.62 1.53 13.64
C ALA A 172 16.00 2.42 14.82
N ALA A 173 15.13 2.54 15.83
CA ALA A 173 15.38 3.33 17.02
C ALA A 173 16.51 2.74 17.88
N THR A 174 16.45 1.43 18.18
CA THR A 174 17.30 0.79 19.20
C THR A 174 18.55 0.11 18.64
N GLY A 175 18.53 -0.29 17.36
CA GLY A 175 19.55 -1.12 16.74
C GLY A 175 19.50 -2.60 17.14
N ARG A 176 18.46 -3.01 17.89
CA ARG A 176 18.33 -4.35 18.44
C ARG A 176 17.03 -4.99 17.94
N MET A 177 17.13 -6.26 17.55
CA MET A 177 15.97 -7.08 17.18
C MET A 177 15.81 -8.15 18.26
N ASP A 178 15.04 -7.82 19.28
CA ASP A 178 14.82 -8.64 20.46
C ASP A 178 13.36 -9.12 20.56
N ARG A 179 13.02 -9.76 21.67
CA ARG A 179 11.65 -10.23 21.95
C ARG A 179 10.63 -9.10 21.93
N THR A 180 11.03 -7.89 22.33
CA THR A 180 10.18 -6.70 22.34
C THR A 180 9.74 -6.35 20.92
N ALA A 181 10.67 -6.37 19.94
CA ALA A 181 10.35 -6.15 18.53
C ALA A 181 9.30 -7.13 18.01
N LEU A 182 9.44 -8.42 18.33
CA LEU A 182 8.47 -9.45 17.95
C LEU A 182 7.12 -9.25 18.62
N THR A 183 7.11 -8.93 19.92
CA THR A 183 5.88 -8.70 20.69
C THR A 183 5.09 -7.52 20.12
N ILE A 184 5.76 -6.40 19.82
CA ILE A 184 5.10 -5.23 19.22
C ILE A 184 4.56 -5.55 17.83
N TRP A 185 5.32 -6.30 17.02
CA TRP A 185 4.87 -6.73 15.71
C TRP A 185 3.60 -7.57 15.80
N LEU A 186 3.62 -8.64 16.62
CA LEU A 186 2.48 -9.53 16.81
C LEU A 186 1.28 -8.79 17.42
N ALA A 187 1.49 -7.92 18.41
CA ALA A 187 0.44 -7.08 18.96
C ALA A 187 -0.17 -6.18 17.87
N SER A 188 0.66 -5.48 17.09
CA SER A 188 0.18 -4.63 16.00
C SER A 188 -0.60 -5.41 14.94
N TRP A 189 -0.20 -6.66 14.65
CA TRP A 189 -0.92 -7.53 13.73
C TRP A 189 -2.27 -8.00 14.26
N LEU A 190 -2.37 -8.29 15.56
CA LEU A 190 -3.63 -8.70 16.20
C LEU A 190 -4.68 -7.58 16.23
N PHE A 191 -4.23 -6.32 16.25
CA PHE A 191 -5.11 -5.14 16.21
C PHE A 191 -5.42 -4.64 14.78
N ALA A 192 -4.80 -5.23 13.75
CA ALA A 192 -5.00 -4.88 12.34
C ALA A 192 -6.14 -5.66 11.70
#